data_a6ec41ef3786cbc19199dc9e4fb67874
#
_entry.id   a6ec41ef3786cbc19199dc9e4fb67874
#
_cell.length_a   1.000
_cell.length_b   1.000
_cell.length_c   1.000
_cell.angle_alpha   90.00
_cell.angle_beta   90.00
_cell.angle_gamma   90.00
#
_symmetry.space_group_name_H-M   'P 1'
#
loop_
_entity.id
_entity.type
_entity.pdbx_description
1 polymer ?
#
loop_
_entity_poly.entity_id
_entity_poly.type
_entity_poly.pdbx_seq_one_letter_code
_entity_poly.pdbx_strand_id
1 'polypeptide(L)'
;MNINHQPLRVGIIGAGLNGAWGGRAHIPALKALPEFMVTAVGTSRQESAEASADHFGIQHAFSDPLELALHPEVDLVTVSVRVPEHDRLIRAALEAGKHVYSEFPLGRTTAESSALLQAARERGVRYFAGLQSRANPVIRYVRELLAEGYVGDVLAVHVNYAIPTYPIRSKQIDQSHVYLLDDANGANQLTIAGGHLLDGIMYLFGPFSEISAILKTQARQVPVEETGEIIRASAPDHVVVSGILPGQAVFSSQIRNAHVGSFAIEINGTKGDLHIRSRQNFMFQIDDLIVLGTQGRGELKELTLPGHIHLPPAELMGTPAYNVAGMYQQIHRDLTNDTHEAPDFQTALAVHELLDQVRKAGETGATVRLEPGYTV
;
A
#
# COMPACT_ATOMS: atom_id res chain seq x y z
N MET A 1 -8.34 -31.23 12.79
CA MET A 1 -9.07 -30.46 13.82
C MET A 1 -10.17 -29.71 13.09
N ASN A 2 -11.43 -29.84 13.49
CA ASN A 2 -12.54 -29.11 12.90
C ASN A 2 -12.32 -27.60 13.18
N ILE A 3 -11.96 -26.84 12.15
CA ILE A 3 -11.90 -25.40 12.22
C ILE A 3 -13.35 -24.93 12.34
N ASN A 4 -13.71 -24.38 13.48
CA ASN A 4 -14.97 -23.68 13.69
C ASN A 4 -15.14 -22.66 12.55
N HIS A 5 -16.23 -22.76 11.79
CA HIS A 5 -16.62 -21.85 10.72
C HIS A 5 -17.09 -20.47 11.24
N GLN A 6 -16.47 -19.96 12.28
CA GLN A 6 -16.78 -18.62 12.76
C GLN A 6 -15.91 -17.59 12.02
N PRO A 7 -16.50 -16.49 11.56
CA PRO A 7 -15.75 -15.44 10.89
C PRO A 7 -14.69 -14.82 11.82
N LEU A 8 -13.55 -14.45 11.26
CA LEU A 8 -12.49 -13.73 11.97
C LEU A 8 -13.00 -12.34 12.38
N ARG A 9 -12.94 -12.03 13.67
CA ARG A 9 -13.48 -10.79 14.24
C ARG A 9 -12.45 -9.69 14.16
N VAL A 10 -12.82 -8.57 13.50
CA VAL A 10 -11.90 -7.48 13.20
C VAL A 10 -12.29 -6.22 13.97
N GLY A 11 -11.33 -5.65 14.70
CA GLY A 11 -11.40 -4.29 15.24
C GLY A 11 -10.63 -3.32 14.34
N ILE A 12 -11.25 -2.20 13.94
CA ILE A 12 -10.63 -1.21 13.04
C ILE A 12 -10.37 0.09 13.79
N ILE A 13 -9.11 0.51 13.85
CA ILE A 13 -8.70 1.82 14.37
C ILE A 13 -8.50 2.76 13.18
N GLY A 14 -9.23 3.89 13.16
CA GLY A 14 -9.19 4.87 12.08
C GLY A 14 -10.38 4.79 11.12
N ALA A 15 -11.55 4.40 11.61
CA ALA A 15 -12.78 4.27 10.84
C ALA A 15 -13.71 5.49 10.91
N GLY A 16 -13.18 6.73 11.04
CA GLY A 16 -13.98 7.94 11.11
C GLY A 16 -14.81 8.20 9.84
N LEU A 17 -15.95 8.86 9.97
CA LEU A 17 -16.89 9.15 8.87
C LEU A 17 -16.39 10.19 7.86
N ASN A 18 -15.41 11.03 8.25
CA ASN A 18 -14.88 12.11 7.43
C ASN A 18 -13.85 11.64 6.37
N GLY A 19 -14.21 10.64 5.56
CA GLY A 19 -13.38 10.16 4.48
C GLY A 19 -12.16 9.32 4.91
N ALA A 20 -12.10 8.89 6.17
CA ALA A 20 -11.03 8.04 6.68
C ALA A 20 -10.94 6.72 5.90
N TRP A 21 -9.72 6.25 5.66
CA TRP A 21 -9.44 5.07 4.87
C TRP A 21 -10.10 3.79 5.44
N GLY A 22 -10.14 3.64 6.77
CA GLY A 22 -10.84 2.55 7.44
C GLY A 22 -12.31 2.45 7.02
N GLY A 23 -13.02 3.59 6.99
CA GLY A 23 -14.43 3.65 6.57
C GLY A 23 -14.65 3.50 5.07
N ARG A 24 -13.71 4.00 4.23
CA ARG A 24 -13.86 3.99 2.76
C ARG A 24 -13.40 2.68 2.11
N ALA A 25 -12.42 1.99 2.70
CA ALA A 25 -11.81 0.82 2.10
C ALA A 25 -11.96 -0.43 2.96
N HIS A 26 -11.57 -0.39 4.24
CA HIS A 26 -11.54 -1.60 5.07
C HIS A 26 -12.94 -2.11 5.44
N ILE A 27 -13.83 -1.25 5.92
CA ILE A 27 -15.18 -1.69 6.32
C ILE A 27 -15.97 -2.24 5.14
N PRO A 28 -16.04 -1.58 3.95
CA PRO A 28 -16.70 -2.16 2.79
C PRO A 28 -16.07 -3.48 2.32
N ALA A 29 -14.73 -3.58 2.34
CA ALA A 29 -14.03 -4.81 1.98
C ALA A 29 -14.43 -5.97 2.89
N LEU A 30 -14.37 -5.76 4.21
CA LEU A 30 -14.70 -6.80 5.20
C LEU A 30 -16.18 -7.19 5.17
N LYS A 31 -17.09 -6.25 4.94
CA LYS A 31 -18.54 -6.55 4.82
C LYS A 31 -18.88 -7.40 3.61
N ALA A 32 -18.08 -7.33 2.55
CA ALA A 32 -18.25 -8.14 1.36
C ALA A 32 -17.63 -9.56 1.48
N LEU A 33 -16.94 -9.85 2.58
CA LEU A 33 -16.24 -11.12 2.81
C LEU A 33 -16.87 -11.87 3.98
N PRO A 34 -17.55 -13.01 3.72
CA PRO A 34 -18.23 -13.77 4.77
C PRO A 34 -17.29 -14.38 5.81
N GLU A 35 -16.00 -14.48 5.50
CA GLU A 35 -14.96 -14.99 6.40
C GLU A 35 -14.60 -14.01 7.52
N PHE A 36 -15.11 -12.78 7.47
CA PHE A 36 -14.80 -11.74 8.42
C PHE A 36 -16.05 -11.11 9.03
N MET A 37 -15.88 -10.60 10.24
CA MET A 37 -16.89 -9.79 10.93
C MET A 37 -16.22 -8.58 11.57
N VAL A 38 -16.66 -7.35 11.21
CA VAL A 38 -16.22 -6.15 11.92
C VAL A 38 -17.02 -6.04 13.20
N THR A 39 -16.37 -6.21 14.34
CA THR A 39 -17.00 -6.19 15.68
C THR A 39 -16.76 -4.89 16.43
N ALA A 40 -15.66 -4.19 16.12
CA ALA A 40 -15.27 -3.00 16.85
C ALA A 40 -14.70 -1.92 15.93
N VAL A 41 -14.98 -0.65 16.24
CA VAL A 41 -14.34 0.52 15.63
C VAL A 41 -13.73 1.43 16.67
N GLY A 42 -12.57 2.00 16.33
CA GLY A 42 -11.85 2.95 17.15
C GLY A 42 -11.57 4.25 16.42
N THR A 43 -11.79 5.39 17.12
CA THR A 43 -11.40 6.72 16.68
C THR A 43 -10.79 7.51 17.84
N SER A 44 -10.31 8.73 17.60
CA SER A 44 -9.67 9.54 18.65
C SER A 44 -10.63 10.11 19.69
N ARG A 45 -11.96 10.00 19.52
CA ARG A 45 -12.99 10.50 20.44
C ARG A 45 -14.13 9.52 20.49
N GLN A 46 -14.69 9.31 21.69
CA GLN A 46 -15.79 8.36 21.92
C GLN A 46 -17.03 8.68 21.06
N GLU A 47 -17.44 9.96 21.01
CA GLU A 47 -18.56 10.43 20.18
C GLU A 47 -18.38 10.04 18.69
N SER A 48 -17.16 10.21 18.14
CA SER A 48 -16.89 9.85 16.74
C SER A 48 -16.80 8.34 16.51
N ALA A 49 -16.41 7.59 17.52
CA ALA A 49 -16.41 6.12 17.47
C ALA A 49 -17.84 5.57 17.49
N GLU A 50 -18.71 6.09 18.36
CA GLU A 50 -20.13 5.74 18.43
C GLU A 50 -20.86 6.09 17.15
N ALA A 51 -20.64 7.30 16.61
CA ALA A 51 -21.22 7.71 15.33
C ALA A 51 -20.80 6.79 14.18
N SER A 52 -19.53 6.33 14.17
CA SER A 52 -19.03 5.38 13.19
C SER A 52 -19.64 3.98 13.38
N ALA A 53 -19.74 3.51 14.62
CA ALA A 53 -20.35 2.23 14.95
C ALA A 53 -21.82 2.20 14.49
N ASP A 54 -22.59 3.23 14.80
CA ASP A 54 -24.00 3.37 14.40
C ASP A 54 -24.13 3.39 12.87
N HIS A 55 -23.31 4.21 12.19
CA HIS A 55 -23.37 4.35 10.74
C HIS A 55 -23.06 3.02 10.02
N PHE A 56 -22.07 2.29 10.49
CA PHE A 56 -21.66 1.03 9.88
C PHE A 56 -22.38 -0.19 10.46
N GLY A 57 -23.23 -0.05 11.49
CA GLY A 57 -23.90 -1.16 12.16
C GLY A 57 -22.92 -2.08 12.89
N ILE A 58 -21.91 -1.51 13.56
CA ILE A 58 -20.88 -2.24 14.31
C ILE A 58 -21.21 -2.16 15.80
N GLN A 59 -20.97 -3.25 16.52
CA GLN A 59 -21.46 -3.41 17.87
C GLN A 59 -20.71 -2.58 18.91
N HIS A 60 -19.36 -2.46 18.77
CA HIS A 60 -18.51 -1.85 19.79
C HIS A 60 -17.78 -0.62 19.25
N ALA A 61 -17.73 0.44 20.07
CA ALA A 61 -17.10 1.72 19.78
C ALA A 61 -16.11 2.10 20.87
N PHE A 62 -14.87 2.45 20.50
CA PHE A 62 -13.81 2.77 21.44
C PHE A 62 -13.08 4.05 21.06
N SER A 63 -12.68 4.82 22.06
CA SER A 63 -11.73 5.94 21.91
C SER A 63 -10.32 5.55 22.35
N ASP A 64 -10.18 4.48 23.13
CA ASP A 64 -8.89 3.91 23.54
C ASP A 64 -8.56 2.70 22.64
N PRO A 65 -7.43 2.73 21.91
CA PRO A 65 -7.02 1.61 21.06
C PRO A 65 -6.66 0.34 21.85
N LEU A 66 -6.21 0.47 23.08
CA LEU A 66 -5.89 -0.68 23.93
C LEU A 66 -7.18 -1.38 24.38
N GLU A 67 -8.20 -0.64 24.76
CA GLU A 67 -9.52 -1.20 25.09
C GLU A 67 -10.12 -1.94 23.90
N LEU A 68 -10.03 -1.38 22.70
CA LEU A 68 -10.44 -2.06 21.46
C LEU A 68 -9.66 -3.36 21.28
N ALA A 69 -8.33 -3.31 21.40
CA ALA A 69 -7.47 -4.48 21.20
C ALA A 69 -7.71 -5.58 22.24
N LEU A 70 -7.96 -5.21 23.51
CA LEU A 70 -8.24 -6.17 24.59
C LEU A 70 -9.63 -6.79 24.51
N HIS A 71 -10.54 -6.23 23.68
CA HIS A 71 -11.89 -6.73 23.62
C HIS A 71 -11.93 -8.20 23.19
N PRO A 72 -12.72 -9.08 23.89
CA PRO A 72 -12.73 -10.53 23.63
C PRO A 72 -13.31 -10.89 22.26
N GLU A 73 -14.07 -9.99 21.63
CA GLU A 73 -14.63 -10.18 20.29
C GLU A 73 -13.74 -9.56 19.20
N VAL A 74 -12.44 -9.34 19.43
CA VAL A 74 -11.46 -8.91 18.44
C VAL A 74 -10.36 -9.97 18.35
N ASP A 75 -10.10 -10.46 17.14
CA ASP A 75 -9.03 -11.42 16.82
C ASP A 75 -7.90 -10.74 16.02
N LEU A 76 -8.27 -9.83 15.13
CA LEU A 76 -7.37 -9.04 14.27
C LEU A 76 -7.63 -7.55 14.47
N VAL A 77 -6.58 -6.77 14.72
CA VAL A 77 -6.66 -5.31 14.76
C VAL A 77 -6.14 -4.73 13.45
N THR A 78 -6.97 -3.94 12.78
CA THR A 78 -6.58 -3.16 11.60
C THR A 78 -6.24 -1.73 12.01
N VAL A 79 -5.01 -1.28 11.72
CA VAL A 79 -4.53 0.08 11.96
C VAL A 79 -4.55 0.87 10.66
N SER A 80 -5.46 1.84 10.56
CA SER A 80 -5.74 2.60 9.35
C SER A 80 -5.84 4.10 9.67
N VAL A 81 -4.77 4.66 10.19
CA VAL A 81 -4.66 6.07 10.61
C VAL A 81 -3.44 6.73 9.94
N ARG A 82 -3.11 7.95 10.35
CA ARG A 82 -1.88 8.63 9.90
C ARG A 82 -0.65 7.94 10.47
N VAL A 83 0.40 7.81 9.66
CA VAL A 83 1.64 7.08 9.97
C VAL A 83 2.26 7.44 11.34
N PRO A 84 2.29 8.71 11.81
CA PRO A 84 2.84 9.04 13.12
C PRO A 84 2.18 8.32 14.31
N GLU A 85 0.95 7.83 14.14
CA GLU A 85 0.23 7.09 15.19
C GLU A 85 0.44 5.57 15.11
N HIS A 86 1.03 5.04 14.05
CA HIS A 86 1.15 3.60 13.82
C HIS A 86 1.90 2.89 14.94
N ASP A 87 3.06 3.39 15.37
CA ASP A 87 3.88 2.72 16.40
C ASP A 87 3.07 2.44 17.67
N ARG A 88 2.41 3.45 18.20
CA ARG A 88 1.62 3.33 19.43
C ARG A 88 0.46 2.35 19.28
N LEU A 89 -0.26 2.40 18.15
CA LEU A 89 -1.45 1.60 17.92
C LEU A 89 -1.14 0.15 17.60
N ILE A 90 -0.08 -0.10 16.83
CA ILE A 90 0.42 -1.44 16.55
C ILE A 90 0.88 -2.10 17.84
N ARG A 91 1.66 -1.39 18.69
CA ARG A 91 2.11 -1.93 19.99
C ARG A 91 0.94 -2.29 20.88
N ALA A 92 -0.10 -1.46 20.96
CA ALA A 92 -1.29 -1.78 21.76
C ALA A 92 -1.95 -3.10 21.30
N ALA A 93 -2.06 -3.33 20.00
CA ALA A 93 -2.60 -4.57 19.46
C ALA A 93 -1.69 -5.78 19.74
N LEU A 94 -0.37 -5.61 19.60
CA LEU A 94 0.63 -6.65 19.89
C LEU A 94 0.66 -6.99 21.39
N GLU A 95 0.56 -6.01 22.27
CA GLU A 95 0.49 -6.21 23.73
C GLU A 95 -0.76 -6.97 24.16
N ALA A 96 -1.87 -6.73 23.45
CA ALA A 96 -3.11 -7.49 23.64
C ALA A 96 -3.07 -8.91 23.02
N GLY A 97 -1.97 -9.31 22.39
CA GLY A 97 -1.82 -10.64 21.74
C GLY A 97 -2.69 -10.84 20.51
N LYS A 98 -3.05 -9.76 19.82
CA LYS A 98 -3.90 -9.83 18.61
C LYS A 98 -3.06 -9.90 17.34
N HIS A 99 -3.62 -10.52 16.29
CA HIS A 99 -3.09 -10.35 14.95
C HIS A 99 -3.20 -8.88 14.54
N VAL A 100 -2.28 -8.40 13.70
CA VAL A 100 -2.25 -6.98 13.28
C VAL A 100 -2.21 -6.88 11.78
N TYR A 101 -3.05 -6.02 11.21
CA TYR A 101 -2.94 -5.52 9.86
C TYR A 101 -2.75 -4.00 9.90
N SER A 102 -1.57 -3.51 9.53
CA SER A 102 -1.30 -2.08 9.47
C SER A 102 -1.19 -1.61 8.04
N GLU A 103 -1.76 -0.44 7.75
CA GLU A 103 -1.53 0.24 6.48
C GLU A 103 -0.05 0.62 6.31
N PHE A 104 0.36 0.77 5.05
CA PHE A 104 1.71 1.20 4.67
C PHE A 104 1.73 2.71 4.36
N PRO A 105 2.78 3.45 4.76
CA PRO A 105 4.04 3.05 5.44
C PRO A 105 3.85 2.52 6.85
N LEU A 106 4.65 1.50 7.24
CA LEU A 106 4.51 0.83 8.53
C LEU A 106 4.86 1.74 9.71
N GLY A 107 5.88 2.58 9.55
CA GLY A 107 6.32 3.57 10.52
C GLY A 107 6.81 4.83 9.81
N ARG A 108 7.17 5.87 10.57
CA ARG A 108 7.73 7.12 10.01
C ARG A 108 9.14 6.92 9.44
N THR A 109 9.87 5.96 9.97
CA THR A 109 11.26 5.67 9.62
C THR A 109 11.50 4.16 9.54
N THR A 110 12.58 3.77 8.87
CA THR A 110 13.06 2.39 8.84
C THR A 110 13.34 1.84 10.23
N ALA A 111 13.87 2.67 11.12
CA ALA A 111 14.11 2.28 12.52
C ALA A 111 12.82 1.97 13.29
N GLU A 112 11.75 2.77 13.13
CA GLU A 112 10.44 2.46 13.71
C GLU A 112 9.88 1.16 13.14
N SER A 113 9.93 0.98 11.81
CA SER A 113 9.44 -0.23 11.14
C SER A 113 10.20 -1.49 11.61
N SER A 114 11.52 -1.39 11.77
CA SER A 114 12.35 -2.47 12.32
C SER A 114 11.97 -2.81 13.78
N ALA A 115 11.74 -1.79 14.62
CA ALA A 115 11.32 -1.99 16.00
C ALA A 115 9.92 -2.63 16.12
N LEU A 116 9.00 -2.27 15.20
CA LEU A 116 7.66 -2.88 15.15
C LEU A 116 7.72 -4.34 14.70
N LEU A 117 8.55 -4.66 13.70
CA LEU A 117 8.78 -6.05 13.28
C LEU A 117 9.35 -6.89 14.43
N GLN A 118 10.34 -6.37 15.15
CA GLN A 118 10.91 -7.05 16.31
C GLN A 118 9.84 -7.32 17.36
N ALA A 119 9.06 -6.29 17.74
CA ALA A 119 7.98 -6.42 18.72
C ALA A 119 6.93 -7.46 18.29
N ALA A 120 6.56 -7.50 17.00
CA ALA A 120 5.60 -8.46 16.48
C ALA A 120 6.12 -9.91 16.55
N ARG A 121 7.39 -10.13 16.21
CA ARG A 121 8.06 -11.45 16.31
C ARG A 121 8.07 -11.98 17.75
N GLU A 122 8.32 -11.11 18.73
CA GLU A 122 8.36 -11.48 20.15
C GLU A 122 7.01 -11.92 20.70
N ARG A 123 5.90 -11.49 20.08
CA ARG A 123 4.53 -11.83 20.51
C ARG A 123 3.99 -13.12 19.90
N GLY A 124 4.61 -13.65 18.85
CA GLY A 124 4.17 -14.89 18.20
C GLY A 124 2.80 -14.78 17.53
N VAL A 125 2.37 -13.56 17.19
CA VAL A 125 1.13 -13.30 16.42
C VAL A 125 1.45 -13.09 14.94
N ARG A 126 0.42 -13.18 14.10
CA ARG A 126 0.56 -12.85 12.67
C ARG A 126 0.42 -11.34 12.50
N TYR A 127 1.21 -10.79 11.59
CA TYR A 127 1.27 -9.36 11.31
C TYR A 127 1.37 -9.14 9.81
N PHE A 128 0.58 -8.19 9.28
CA PHE A 128 0.40 -7.94 7.86
C PHE A 128 0.54 -6.46 7.55
N ALA A 129 1.06 -6.15 6.37
CA ALA A 129 1.24 -4.78 5.90
C ALA A 129 0.34 -4.48 4.70
N GLY A 130 -0.21 -3.27 4.65
CA GLY A 130 -1.15 -2.81 3.63
C GLY A 130 -0.50 -2.50 2.28
N LEU A 131 0.18 -3.48 1.68
CA LEU A 131 0.78 -3.38 0.34
C LEU A 131 -0.16 -3.99 -0.71
N GLN A 132 -1.33 -3.36 -0.88
CA GLN A 132 -2.50 -3.89 -1.59
C GLN A 132 -2.26 -4.15 -3.08
N SER A 133 -1.25 -3.57 -3.70
CA SER A 133 -0.91 -3.85 -5.10
C SER A 133 -0.60 -5.34 -5.34
N ARG A 134 -0.04 -6.04 -4.36
CA ARG A 134 0.24 -7.48 -4.43
C ARG A 134 -1.05 -8.34 -4.48
N ALA A 135 -2.17 -7.82 -3.96
CA ALA A 135 -3.46 -8.49 -4.01
C ALA A 135 -4.26 -8.18 -5.28
N ASN A 136 -3.82 -7.20 -6.09
CA ASN A 136 -4.49 -6.85 -7.34
C ASN A 136 -4.43 -8.03 -8.32
N PRO A 137 -5.57 -8.49 -8.86
CA PRO A 137 -5.61 -9.65 -9.76
C PRO A 137 -4.73 -9.49 -11.02
N VAL A 138 -4.65 -8.28 -11.58
CA VAL A 138 -3.82 -7.99 -12.76
C VAL A 138 -2.33 -8.12 -12.41
N ILE A 139 -1.89 -7.61 -11.26
CA ILE A 139 -0.50 -7.72 -10.82
C ILE A 139 -0.12 -9.18 -10.60
N ARG A 140 -1.02 -9.97 -10.01
CA ARG A 140 -0.80 -11.42 -9.82
C ARG A 140 -0.70 -12.14 -11.16
N TYR A 141 -1.58 -11.84 -12.11
CA TYR A 141 -1.53 -12.42 -13.43
C TYR A 141 -0.27 -12.03 -14.21
N VAL A 142 0.14 -10.76 -14.13
CA VAL A 142 1.42 -10.32 -14.76
C VAL A 142 2.60 -11.09 -14.17
N ARG A 143 2.61 -11.33 -12.84
CA ARG A 143 3.66 -12.15 -12.22
C ARG A 143 3.71 -13.57 -12.77
N GLU A 144 2.55 -14.20 -13.00
CA GLU A 144 2.47 -15.51 -13.65
C GLU A 144 2.99 -15.46 -15.09
N LEU A 145 2.55 -14.49 -15.89
CA LEU A 145 3.03 -14.31 -17.27
C LEU A 145 4.55 -14.12 -17.35
N LEU A 146 5.13 -13.36 -16.42
CA LEU A 146 6.59 -13.19 -16.33
C LEU A 146 7.29 -14.51 -15.98
N ALA A 147 6.78 -15.25 -15.01
CA ALA A 147 7.31 -16.54 -14.60
C ALA A 147 7.22 -17.59 -15.72
N GLU A 148 6.19 -17.56 -16.54
CA GLU A 148 5.99 -18.41 -17.73
C GLU A 148 6.83 -17.96 -18.94
N GLY A 149 7.54 -16.83 -18.83
CA GLY A 149 8.40 -16.31 -19.88
C GLY A 149 7.63 -15.70 -21.06
N TYR A 150 6.43 -15.16 -20.84
CA TYR A 150 5.62 -14.52 -21.87
C TYR A 150 6.36 -13.43 -22.66
N VAL A 151 7.12 -12.58 -21.96
CA VAL A 151 7.97 -11.55 -22.58
C VAL A 151 9.39 -12.03 -22.90
N GLY A 152 9.76 -13.25 -22.51
CA GLY A 152 11.16 -13.72 -22.53
C GLY A 152 11.98 -13.05 -21.42
N ASP A 153 13.26 -12.74 -21.71
CA ASP A 153 14.09 -11.97 -20.79
C ASP A 153 13.62 -10.52 -20.75
N VAL A 154 13.38 -9.97 -19.56
CA VAL A 154 13.00 -8.57 -19.40
C VAL A 154 14.20 -7.67 -19.70
N LEU A 155 14.02 -6.70 -20.58
CA LEU A 155 15.06 -5.75 -21.00
C LEU A 155 14.88 -4.39 -20.31
N ALA A 156 13.62 -3.91 -20.22
CA ALA A 156 13.31 -2.63 -19.63
C ALA A 156 11.95 -2.64 -18.94
N VAL A 157 11.83 -1.82 -17.89
CA VAL A 157 10.58 -1.53 -17.19
C VAL A 157 10.48 -0.01 -17.03
N HIS A 158 9.46 0.59 -17.62
CA HIS A 158 9.20 2.03 -17.51
C HIS A 158 7.89 2.30 -16.80
N VAL A 159 7.90 3.25 -15.86
CA VAL A 159 6.70 3.66 -15.12
C VAL A 159 6.44 5.15 -15.27
N ASN A 160 5.26 5.47 -15.78
CA ASN A 160 4.69 6.81 -15.76
C ASN A 160 3.58 6.89 -14.70
N TYR A 161 3.78 7.74 -13.67
CA TYR A 161 2.84 7.86 -12.57
C TYR A 161 2.56 9.34 -12.27
N ALA A 162 1.47 9.85 -12.82
CA ALA A 162 1.00 11.21 -12.57
C ALA A 162 -0.21 11.14 -11.62
N ILE A 163 -0.11 11.82 -10.48
CA ILE A 163 -1.12 11.80 -9.43
C ILE A 163 -1.83 13.15 -9.39
N PRO A 164 -3.17 13.19 -9.52
CA PRO A 164 -3.93 14.43 -9.44
C PRO A 164 -4.14 14.85 -7.98
N THR A 165 -3.05 15.29 -7.33
CA THR A 165 -3.06 15.63 -5.91
C THR A 165 -3.01 17.13 -5.66
N TYR A 166 -3.26 17.53 -4.41
CA TYR A 166 -2.85 18.81 -3.84
C TYR A 166 -1.32 18.96 -3.96
N PRO A 167 -0.76 20.13 -4.02
CA PRO A 167 -1.37 21.44 -4.19
C PRO A 167 -1.44 21.88 -5.66
N ILE A 168 -1.03 21.04 -6.61
CA ILE A 168 -0.98 21.42 -8.06
C ILE A 168 -2.41 21.65 -8.58
N ARG A 169 -3.34 20.79 -8.21
CA ARG A 169 -4.72 20.84 -8.72
C ARG A 169 -5.51 22.03 -8.19
N SER A 170 -5.43 22.31 -6.89
CA SER A 170 -6.20 23.34 -6.21
C SER A 170 -5.37 24.54 -5.78
N LYS A 171 -4.03 24.48 -5.86
CA LYS A 171 -3.07 25.41 -5.29
C LYS A 171 -3.17 25.55 -3.76
N GLN A 172 -3.95 24.71 -3.10
CA GLN A 172 -4.20 24.67 -1.67
C GLN A 172 -4.22 23.22 -1.21
N ILE A 173 -4.13 23.01 0.09
CA ILE A 173 -4.28 21.71 0.73
C ILE A 173 -5.31 21.84 1.85
N ASP A 174 -6.21 20.87 1.98
CA ASP A 174 -7.10 20.83 3.12
C ASP A 174 -6.37 20.46 4.41
N GLN A 175 -6.89 20.91 5.55
CA GLN A 175 -6.28 20.71 6.87
C GLN A 175 -6.00 19.23 7.19
N SER A 176 -6.82 18.32 6.66
CA SER A 176 -6.69 16.90 6.93
C SER A 176 -5.47 16.26 6.26
N HIS A 177 -4.94 16.88 5.19
CA HIS A 177 -3.79 16.42 4.41
C HIS A 177 -2.50 17.21 4.65
N VAL A 178 -2.52 18.26 5.46
CA VAL A 178 -1.34 19.09 5.77
C VAL A 178 -0.14 18.24 6.25
N TYR A 179 -0.40 17.15 6.98
CA TYR A 179 0.65 16.25 7.47
C TYR A 179 1.51 15.62 6.37
N LEU A 180 1.01 15.54 5.13
CA LEU A 180 1.75 15.02 3.96
C LEU A 180 2.85 15.96 3.46
N LEU A 181 2.81 17.23 3.88
CA LEU A 181 3.80 18.23 3.48
C LEU A 181 5.09 18.16 4.30
N ASP A 182 5.04 17.55 5.48
CA ASP A 182 6.19 17.39 6.35
C ASP A 182 6.81 16.00 6.20
N ASP A 183 8.06 15.96 5.71
CA ASP A 183 8.81 14.74 5.47
C ASP A 183 9.04 13.92 6.76
N ALA A 184 9.10 14.59 7.92
CA ALA A 184 9.29 13.94 9.23
C ALA A 184 8.09 13.05 9.64
N ASN A 185 6.92 13.24 9.03
CA ASN A 185 5.76 12.39 9.27
C ASN A 185 5.84 11.00 8.59
N GLY A 186 6.84 10.78 7.74
CA GLY A 186 7.03 9.51 7.05
C GLY A 186 5.93 9.17 6.03
N ALA A 187 5.01 10.10 5.77
CA ALA A 187 3.88 9.92 4.88
C ALA A 187 3.86 11.02 3.83
N ASN A 188 4.33 10.75 2.64
CA ASN A 188 4.42 11.69 1.52
C ASN A 188 4.40 10.96 0.17
N GLN A 189 4.61 11.68 -0.93
CA GLN A 189 4.56 11.08 -2.26
C GLN A 189 5.65 10.03 -2.49
N LEU A 190 6.86 10.20 -1.94
CA LEU A 190 7.91 9.19 -2.01
C LEU A 190 7.55 7.95 -1.21
N THR A 191 7.13 8.11 0.04
CA THR A 191 6.91 6.99 0.94
C THR A 191 5.60 6.25 0.63
N ILE A 192 4.50 6.95 0.33
CA ILE A 192 3.23 6.32 -0.01
C ILE A 192 3.23 5.84 -1.47
N ALA A 193 3.17 6.75 -2.43
CA ALA A 193 3.06 6.37 -3.84
C ALA A 193 4.31 5.65 -4.36
N GLY A 194 5.50 6.15 -3.98
CA GLY A 194 6.77 5.52 -4.31
C GLY A 194 6.95 4.17 -3.64
N GLY A 195 6.61 4.06 -2.35
CA GLY A 195 6.72 2.80 -1.62
C GLY A 195 5.83 1.71 -2.19
N HIS A 196 4.54 1.99 -2.44
CA HIS A 196 3.64 1.02 -3.09
C HIS A 196 4.10 0.64 -4.50
N LEU A 197 4.61 1.61 -5.28
CA LEU A 197 5.13 1.32 -6.61
C LEU A 197 6.37 0.42 -6.54
N LEU A 198 7.37 0.78 -5.74
CA LEU A 198 8.62 0.02 -5.62
C LEU A 198 8.38 -1.36 -5.04
N ASP A 199 7.44 -1.51 -4.09
CA ASP A 199 6.97 -2.82 -3.63
C ASP A 199 6.41 -3.66 -4.77
N GLY A 200 5.51 -3.11 -5.57
CA GLY A 200 4.95 -3.81 -6.74
C GLY A 200 6.01 -4.20 -7.78
N ILE A 201 7.01 -3.34 -8.01
CA ILE A 201 8.14 -3.65 -8.89
C ILE A 201 9.00 -4.78 -8.31
N MET A 202 9.35 -4.73 -7.03
CA MET A 202 10.09 -5.82 -6.39
C MET A 202 9.31 -7.14 -6.38
N TYR A 203 7.99 -7.07 -6.19
CA TYR A 203 7.12 -8.25 -6.23
C TYR A 203 7.08 -8.93 -7.62
N LEU A 204 7.14 -8.12 -8.70
CA LEU A 204 7.11 -8.62 -10.08
C LEU A 204 8.47 -9.09 -10.56
N PHE A 205 9.55 -8.40 -10.21
CA PHE A 205 10.87 -8.59 -10.84
C PHE A 205 11.97 -9.02 -9.87
N GLY A 206 11.74 -8.91 -8.57
CA GLY A 206 12.77 -9.10 -7.55
C GLY A 206 13.52 -7.82 -7.19
N PRO A 207 14.55 -7.90 -6.33
CA PRO A 207 15.22 -6.75 -5.76
C PRO A 207 16.11 -6.02 -6.77
N PHE A 208 16.26 -4.70 -6.58
CA PHE A 208 17.21 -3.87 -7.32
C PHE A 208 18.66 -4.21 -6.94
N SER A 209 19.58 -4.08 -7.89
CA SER A 209 21.02 -4.13 -7.65
C SER A 209 21.67 -2.73 -7.61
N GLU A 210 21.08 -1.77 -8.32
CA GLU A 210 21.54 -0.36 -8.35
C GLU A 210 20.36 0.59 -8.41
N ILE A 211 20.47 1.76 -7.76
CA ILE A 211 19.46 2.81 -7.76
C ILE A 211 20.09 4.19 -7.91
N SER A 212 19.48 5.02 -8.76
CA SER A 212 19.69 6.46 -8.86
C SER A 212 18.36 7.18 -8.69
N ALA A 213 18.36 8.39 -8.12
CA ALA A 213 17.13 9.14 -7.88
C ALA A 213 17.30 10.65 -8.04
N ILE A 214 16.18 11.30 -8.37
CA ILE A 214 16.02 12.76 -8.25
C ILE A 214 14.78 13.02 -7.40
N LEU A 215 14.98 13.71 -6.28
CA LEU A 215 13.90 14.11 -5.37
C LEU A 215 13.79 15.62 -5.36
N LYS A 216 12.59 16.16 -5.57
CA LYS A 216 12.34 17.62 -5.54
C LYS A 216 11.05 17.93 -4.80
N THR A 217 11.08 19.02 -4.03
CA THR A 217 9.91 19.69 -3.48
C THR A 217 9.65 20.92 -4.35
N GLN A 218 8.70 20.84 -5.29
CA GLN A 218 8.36 21.91 -6.20
C GLN A 218 7.37 22.88 -5.56
N ALA A 219 6.35 22.38 -4.87
CA ALA A 219 5.38 23.18 -4.12
C ALA A 219 5.90 23.45 -2.70
N ARG A 220 6.81 24.43 -2.56
CA ARG A 220 7.48 24.73 -1.29
C ARG A 220 6.64 25.50 -0.27
N GLN A 221 5.62 26.21 -0.71
CA GLN A 221 4.70 27.01 0.12
C GLN A 221 3.28 26.68 -0.31
N VAL A 222 2.53 26.09 0.57
CA VAL A 222 1.19 25.56 0.28
C VAL A 222 0.19 26.19 1.24
N PRO A 223 -0.77 26.98 0.74
CA PRO A 223 -1.84 27.52 1.55
C PRO A 223 -2.79 26.43 2.02
N VAL A 224 -3.23 26.49 3.26
CA VAL A 224 -4.30 25.63 3.82
C VAL A 224 -5.65 26.21 3.42
N GLU A 225 -6.53 25.37 2.89
CA GLU A 225 -7.82 25.80 2.33
C GLU A 225 -8.70 26.48 3.37
N GLU A 226 -8.81 25.92 4.58
CA GLU A 226 -9.71 26.38 5.63
C GLU A 226 -9.19 27.61 6.38
N THR A 227 -7.88 27.80 6.45
CA THR A 227 -7.27 28.86 7.29
C THR A 227 -6.52 29.91 6.50
N GLY A 228 -6.12 29.62 5.27
CA GLY A 228 -5.23 30.47 4.48
C GLY A 228 -3.78 30.48 5.00
N GLU A 229 -3.46 29.73 6.05
CA GLU A 229 -2.09 29.59 6.57
C GLU A 229 -1.19 29.00 5.50
N ILE A 230 0.02 29.56 5.36
CA ILE A 230 1.02 29.03 4.39
C ILE A 230 1.94 28.07 5.09
N ILE A 231 1.89 26.80 4.72
CA ILE A 231 2.76 25.75 5.22
C ILE A 231 3.98 25.60 4.31
N ARG A 232 5.15 25.56 4.91
CA ARG A 232 6.39 25.24 4.19
C ARG A 232 6.54 23.72 4.08
N ALA A 233 6.45 23.21 2.84
CA ALA A 233 6.64 21.78 2.57
C ALA A 233 8.12 21.40 2.60
N SER A 234 8.43 20.29 3.27
CA SER A 234 9.75 19.62 3.26
C SER A 234 9.72 18.32 2.45
N ALA A 235 8.57 17.66 2.36
CA ALA A 235 8.40 16.41 1.65
C ALA A 235 8.58 16.53 0.13
N PRO A 236 9.22 15.55 -0.54
CA PRO A 236 9.33 15.55 -2.00
C PRO A 236 7.95 15.30 -2.65
N ASP A 237 7.64 16.09 -3.66
CA ASP A 237 6.42 16.02 -4.46
C ASP A 237 6.68 15.67 -5.94
N HIS A 238 7.94 15.43 -6.30
CA HIS A 238 8.40 14.95 -7.59
C HIS A 238 9.55 13.97 -7.39
N VAL A 239 9.34 12.72 -7.79
CA VAL A 239 10.24 11.60 -7.54
C VAL A 239 10.57 10.92 -8.85
N VAL A 240 11.85 10.86 -9.21
CA VAL A 240 12.37 10.06 -10.31
C VAL A 240 13.27 8.99 -9.71
N VAL A 241 13.05 7.74 -10.08
CA VAL A 241 13.89 6.61 -9.69
C VAL A 241 14.26 5.83 -10.95
N SER A 242 15.53 5.53 -11.10
CA SER A 242 16.04 4.59 -12.08
C SER A 242 16.93 3.56 -11.41
N GLY A 243 17.10 2.40 -12.01
CA GLY A 243 17.90 1.33 -11.40
C GLY A 243 18.07 0.13 -12.29
N ILE A 244 18.72 -0.89 -11.74
CA ILE A 244 18.96 -2.17 -12.40
C ILE A 244 18.23 -3.26 -11.62
N LEU A 245 17.36 -3.97 -12.30
CA LEU A 245 16.61 -5.14 -11.83
C LEU A 245 17.37 -6.45 -12.17
N PRO A 246 16.94 -7.61 -11.63
CA PRO A 246 17.50 -8.90 -12.01
C PRO A 246 17.54 -9.11 -13.53
N GLY A 247 18.52 -9.86 -14.02
CA GLY A 247 18.74 -10.05 -15.46
C GLY A 247 19.29 -8.82 -16.19
N GLN A 248 19.77 -7.80 -15.47
CA GLN A 248 20.26 -6.52 -16.00
C GLN A 248 19.17 -5.67 -16.68
N ALA A 249 17.89 -5.92 -16.36
CA ALA A 249 16.79 -5.10 -16.88
C ALA A 249 16.87 -3.66 -16.35
N VAL A 250 16.73 -2.68 -17.23
CA VAL A 250 16.77 -1.26 -16.88
C VAL A 250 15.41 -0.81 -16.38
N PHE A 251 15.37 -0.24 -15.18
CA PHE A 251 14.17 0.36 -14.60
C PHE A 251 14.22 1.87 -14.66
N SER A 252 13.08 2.50 -14.97
CA SER A 252 12.90 3.94 -14.83
C SER A 252 11.46 4.27 -14.40
N SER A 253 11.31 5.24 -13.50
CA SER A 253 10.00 5.71 -13.04
C SER A 253 9.99 7.21 -12.81
N GLN A 254 8.83 7.82 -13.03
CA GLN A 254 8.57 9.20 -12.65
C GLN A 254 7.22 9.28 -11.93
N ILE A 255 7.25 9.68 -10.66
CA ILE A 255 6.07 9.96 -9.85
C ILE A 255 5.99 11.46 -9.67
N ARG A 256 4.89 12.07 -10.07
CA ARG A 256 4.73 13.53 -10.06
C ARG A 256 3.29 13.95 -9.79
N ASN A 257 3.14 15.14 -9.26
CA ASN A 257 1.86 15.81 -9.21
C ASN A 257 1.41 16.24 -10.60
N ALA A 258 0.12 16.17 -10.90
CA ALA A 258 -0.45 16.57 -12.18
C ALA A 258 -1.90 17.05 -12.02
N HIS A 259 -2.41 17.78 -13.03
CA HIS A 259 -3.83 18.13 -13.10
C HIS A 259 -4.68 16.91 -13.49
N VAL A 260 -4.13 16.06 -14.34
CA VAL A 260 -4.79 14.83 -14.80
C VAL A 260 -3.92 13.64 -14.41
N GLY A 261 -4.53 12.67 -13.73
CA GLY A 261 -3.86 11.43 -13.36
C GLY A 261 -3.53 10.56 -14.57
N SER A 262 -2.44 9.82 -14.47
CA SER A 262 -2.13 8.73 -15.38
C SER A 262 -1.24 7.72 -14.68
N PHE A 263 -1.51 6.44 -14.93
CA PHE A 263 -0.66 5.35 -14.46
C PHE A 263 -0.45 4.32 -15.56
N ALA A 264 0.82 4.00 -15.83
CA ALA A 264 1.20 2.93 -16.72
C ALA A 264 2.53 2.33 -16.29
N ILE A 265 2.64 0.99 -16.40
CA ILE A 265 3.90 0.25 -16.37
C ILE A 265 4.06 -0.41 -17.73
N GLU A 266 5.17 -0.14 -18.41
CA GLU A 266 5.55 -0.76 -19.67
C GLU A 266 6.72 -1.73 -19.40
N ILE A 267 6.56 -2.99 -19.81
CA ILE A 267 7.52 -4.07 -19.64
C ILE A 267 7.89 -4.56 -21.02
N ASN A 268 9.17 -4.37 -21.39
CA ASN A 268 9.70 -4.79 -22.68
C ASN A 268 10.63 -5.98 -22.50
N GLY A 269 10.44 -7.03 -23.29
CA GLY A 269 11.24 -8.21 -23.23
C GLY A 269 11.70 -8.73 -24.61
N THR A 270 12.48 -9.78 -24.61
CA THR A 270 13.07 -10.36 -25.83
C THR A 270 12.05 -11.07 -26.74
N LYS A 271 10.85 -11.43 -26.20
CA LYS A 271 9.81 -12.16 -26.94
C LYS A 271 8.50 -11.37 -27.10
N GLY A 272 8.29 -10.35 -26.30
CA GLY A 272 7.05 -9.56 -26.30
C GLY A 272 7.06 -8.47 -25.25
N ASP A 273 5.94 -7.76 -25.17
CA ASP A 273 5.72 -6.65 -24.25
C ASP A 273 4.44 -6.85 -23.44
N LEU A 274 4.43 -6.29 -22.22
CA LEU A 274 3.24 -6.15 -21.38
C LEU A 274 3.08 -4.69 -20.95
N HIS A 275 1.86 -4.18 -21.01
CA HIS A 275 1.51 -2.85 -20.51
C HIS A 275 0.43 -2.96 -19.45
N ILE A 276 0.72 -2.57 -18.23
CA ILE A 276 -0.26 -2.42 -17.15
C ILE A 276 -0.75 -0.97 -17.16
N ARG A 277 -2.06 -0.76 -17.19
CA ARG A 277 -2.67 0.57 -17.19
C ARG A 277 -3.80 0.66 -16.17
N SER A 278 -3.98 1.83 -15.58
CA SER A 278 -5.16 2.14 -14.78
C SER A 278 -6.34 2.53 -15.67
N ARG A 279 -7.56 2.06 -15.33
CA ARG A 279 -8.81 2.49 -15.97
C ARG A 279 -9.25 3.87 -15.49
N GLN A 280 -8.94 4.23 -14.24
CA GLN A 280 -9.40 5.47 -13.60
C GLN A 280 -8.31 6.55 -13.51
N ASN A 281 -7.05 6.20 -13.81
CA ASN A 281 -5.89 7.10 -13.77
C ASN A 281 -5.68 7.75 -12.39
N PHE A 282 -5.77 6.96 -11.32
CA PHE A 282 -5.63 7.48 -9.96
C PHE A 282 -4.37 6.94 -9.27
N MET A 283 -4.48 5.98 -8.35
CA MET A 283 -3.35 5.48 -7.57
C MET A 283 -3.14 3.98 -7.82
N PHE A 284 -1.92 3.59 -8.10
CA PHE A 284 -1.51 2.22 -8.43
C PHE A 284 -2.11 1.14 -7.51
N GLN A 285 -2.02 1.35 -6.20
CA GLN A 285 -2.48 0.36 -5.21
C GLN A 285 -4.00 0.31 -5.03
N ILE A 286 -4.74 1.28 -5.59
CA ILE A 286 -6.19 1.41 -5.39
C ILE A 286 -6.97 1.10 -6.66
N ASP A 287 -6.39 1.42 -7.83
CA ASP A 287 -7.11 1.42 -9.09
C ASP A 287 -7.45 0.03 -9.62
N ASP A 288 -8.49 0.03 -10.44
CA ASP A 288 -8.79 -1.06 -11.37
C ASP A 288 -7.77 -1.03 -12.51
N LEU A 289 -6.98 -2.07 -12.60
CA LEU A 289 -5.91 -2.21 -13.59
C LEU A 289 -6.34 -3.11 -14.74
N ILE A 290 -5.74 -2.88 -15.91
CA ILE A 290 -5.79 -3.79 -17.07
C ILE A 290 -4.38 -4.12 -17.50
N VAL A 291 -4.21 -5.28 -18.12
CA VAL A 291 -2.97 -5.67 -18.77
C VAL A 291 -3.20 -5.88 -20.27
N LEU A 292 -2.35 -5.24 -21.06
CA LEU A 292 -2.26 -5.48 -22.49
C LEU A 292 -0.96 -6.21 -22.79
N GLY A 293 -0.97 -7.15 -23.73
CA GLY A 293 0.21 -7.91 -24.09
C GLY A 293 0.34 -8.11 -25.59
N THR A 294 1.57 -8.32 -26.03
CA THR A 294 1.90 -8.74 -27.39
C THR A 294 3.10 -9.68 -27.37
N GLN A 295 3.17 -10.58 -28.36
CA GLN A 295 4.34 -11.39 -28.62
C GLN A 295 4.81 -11.19 -30.07
N GLY A 296 6.11 -11.15 -30.27
CA GLY A 296 6.69 -10.88 -31.58
C GLY A 296 6.37 -9.45 -32.05
N ARG A 297 5.98 -9.31 -33.32
CA ARG A 297 5.64 -8.02 -33.98
C ARG A 297 4.15 -7.72 -33.99
N GLY A 298 3.41 -8.25 -33.04
CA GLY A 298 1.95 -8.06 -32.93
C GLY A 298 1.57 -6.69 -32.38
N GLU A 299 0.25 -6.45 -32.30
CA GLU A 299 -0.33 -5.31 -31.61
C GLU A 299 -0.62 -5.65 -30.15
N LEU A 300 -0.53 -4.66 -29.26
CA LEU A 300 -0.95 -4.80 -27.88
C LEU A 300 -2.47 -5.05 -27.81
N LYS A 301 -2.87 -6.15 -27.16
CA LYS A 301 -4.27 -6.50 -26.92
C LYS A 301 -4.51 -6.72 -25.44
N GLU A 302 -5.68 -6.33 -24.96
CA GLU A 302 -6.07 -6.60 -23.56
C GLU A 302 -6.11 -8.11 -23.33
N LEU A 303 -5.41 -8.57 -22.28
CA LEU A 303 -5.38 -9.95 -21.86
C LEU A 303 -6.49 -10.20 -20.84
N THR A 304 -7.26 -11.25 -21.06
CA THR A 304 -8.30 -11.67 -20.11
C THR A 304 -7.68 -12.40 -18.95
N LEU A 305 -8.09 -12.03 -17.73
CA LEU A 305 -7.66 -12.74 -16.52
C LEU A 305 -8.14 -14.19 -16.55
N PRO A 306 -7.25 -15.17 -16.31
CA PRO A 306 -7.63 -16.57 -16.27
C PRO A 306 -8.47 -16.89 -15.02
N GLY A 307 -9.37 -17.88 -15.15
CA GLY A 307 -10.36 -18.21 -14.10
C GLY A 307 -9.78 -18.72 -12.78
N HIS A 308 -8.49 -19.08 -12.72
CA HIS A 308 -7.82 -19.49 -11.49
C HIS A 308 -7.32 -18.30 -10.65
N ILE A 309 -7.25 -17.09 -11.22
CA ILE A 309 -6.92 -15.89 -10.47
C ILE A 309 -8.09 -15.55 -9.55
N HIS A 310 -7.83 -15.57 -8.24
CA HIS A 310 -8.83 -15.15 -7.26
C HIS A 310 -9.16 -13.68 -7.42
N LEU A 311 -10.44 -13.38 -7.64
CA LEU A 311 -10.95 -12.03 -7.73
C LEU A 311 -11.58 -11.63 -6.39
N PRO A 312 -11.38 -10.40 -5.93
CA PRO A 312 -12.19 -9.81 -4.87
C PRO A 312 -13.67 -9.73 -5.29
N PRO A 313 -14.61 -9.55 -4.36
CA PRO A 313 -16.03 -9.41 -4.68
C PRO A 313 -16.29 -8.37 -5.77
N ALA A 314 -17.07 -8.76 -6.80
CA ALA A 314 -17.25 -7.96 -8.01
C ALA A 314 -17.92 -6.60 -7.75
N GLU A 315 -18.78 -6.51 -6.74
CA GLU A 315 -19.45 -5.29 -6.30
C GLU A 315 -18.48 -4.21 -5.77
N LEU A 316 -17.26 -4.59 -5.40
CA LEU A 316 -16.23 -3.65 -4.95
C LEU A 316 -15.37 -3.11 -6.11
N MET A 317 -15.52 -3.65 -7.32
CA MET A 317 -14.71 -3.23 -8.47
C MET A 317 -14.82 -1.72 -8.71
N GLY A 318 -13.70 -1.07 -8.98
CA GLY A 318 -13.63 0.38 -9.16
C GLY A 318 -13.75 1.20 -7.88
N THR A 319 -13.76 0.56 -6.71
CA THR A 319 -13.73 1.23 -5.40
C THR A 319 -12.39 1.00 -4.69
N PRO A 320 -12.02 1.86 -3.71
CA PRO A 320 -10.83 1.64 -2.89
C PRO A 320 -10.82 0.32 -2.11
N ALA A 321 -12.00 -0.27 -1.87
CA ALA A 321 -12.15 -1.51 -1.13
C ALA A 321 -11.73 -2.76 -1.91
N TYR A 322 -11.64 -2.71 -3.24
CA TYR A 322 -11.40 -3.88 -4.08
C TYR A 322 -10.09 -4.59 -3.76
N ASN A 323 -8.96 -3.88 -3.84
CA ASN A 323 -7.65 -4.49 -3.55
C ASN A 323 -7.47 -4.78 -2.05
N VAL A 324 -8.11 -4.00 -1.17
CA VAL A 324 -8.14 -4.25 0.28
C VAL A 324 -8.89 -5.56 0.58
N ALA A 325 -10.00 -5.85 -0.11
CA ALA A 325 -10.68 -7.14 0.00
C ALA A 325 -9.78 -8.30 -0.44
N GLY A 326 -9.04 -8.13 -1.54
CA GLY A 326 -8.03 -9.09 -1.97
C GLY A 326 -6.95 -9.36 -0.90
N MET A 327 -6.50 -8.31 -0.19
CA MET A 327 -5.59 -8.46 0.95
C MET A 327 -6.22 -9.29 2.08
N TYR A 328 -7.44 -8.98 2.49
CA TYR A 328 -8.12 -9.76 3.52
C TYR A 328 -8.32 -11.22 3.11
N GLN A 329 -8.64 -11.50 1.85
CA GLN A 329 -8.70 -12.86 1.34
C GLN A 329 -7.36 -13.61 1.47
N GLN A 330 -6.22 -12.94 1.21
CA GLN A 330 -4.89 -13.52 1.43
C GLN A 330 -4.61 -13.73 2.92
N ILE A 331 -4.90 -12.74 3.76
CA ILE A 331 -4.76 -12.83 5.22
C ILE A 331 -5.55 -14.01 5.77
N HIS A 332 -6.80 -14.20 5.33
CA HIS A 332 -7.61 -15.33 5.75
C HIS A 332 -6.98 -16.67 5.36
N ARG A 333 -6.50 -16.79 4.11
CA ARG A 333 -5.79 -18.02 3.66
C ARG A 333 -4.56 -18.29 4.50
N ASP A 334 -3.76 -17.27 4.78
CA ASP A 334 -2.53 -17.39 5.57
C ASP A 334 -2.81 -17.82 7.00
N LEU A 335 -3.88 -17.29 7.61
CA LEU A 335 -4.28 -17.66 8.97
C LEU A 335 -4.89 -19.07 9.04
N THR A 336 -5.58 -19.50 7.97
CA THR A 336 -6.27 -20.79 7.91
C THR A 336 -5.33 -21.94 7.52
N ASN A 337 -4.43 -21.69 6.56
CA ASN A 337 -3.58 -22.72 5.96
C ASN A 337 -2.11 -22.64 6.44
N ASP A 338 -1.80 -21.71 7.35
CA ASP A 338 -0.44 -21.43 7.82
C ASP A 338 0.54 -21.12 6.66
N THR A 339 0.04 -20.36 5.66
CA THR A 339 0.85 -19.84 4.56
C THR A 339 1.36 -18.43 4.89
N HIS A 340 2.23 -17.87 4.04
CA HIS A 340 2.87 -16.55 4.21
C HIS A 340 2.91 -15.81 2.87
N GLU A 341 1.74 -15.71 2.22
CA GLU A 341 1.63 -15.06 0.90
C GLU A 341 1.30 -13.57 0.99
N ALA A 342 0.56 -13.17 2.03
CA ALA A 342 0.24 -11.77 2.26
C ALA A 342 1.50 -11.01 2.72
N PRO A 343 1.74 -9.78 2.21
CA PRO A 343 2.87 -8.98 2.66
C PRO A 343 2.77 -8.69 4.17
N ASP A 344 3.89 -8.81 4.84
CA ASP A 344 4.02 -8.67 6.28
C ASP A 344 4.91 -7.48 6.67
N PHE A 345 5.22 -7.32 7.96
CA PHE A 345 6.11 -6.26 8.45
C PHE A 345 7.55 -6.41 7.94
N GLN A 346 8.00 -7.64 7.64
CA GLN A 346 9.32 -7.84 7.02
C GLN A 346 9.33 -7.28 5.59
N THR A 347 8.26 -7.55 4.83
CA THR A 347 8.07 -6.97 3.49
C THR A 347 8.03 -5.44 3.56
N ALA A 348 7.27 -4.87 4.50
CA ALA A 348 7.20 -3.43 4.68
C ALA A 348 8.57 -2.83 5.05
N LEU A 349 9.33 -3.49 5.92
CA LEU A 349 10.69 -3.06 6.30
C LEU A 349 11.62 -3.03 5.07
N ALA A 350 11.58 -4.05 4.22
CA ALA A 350 12.40 -4.08 3.00
C ALA A 350 12.08 -2.90 2.06
N VAL A 351 10.80 -2.50 1.97
CA VAL A 351 10.42 -1.30 1.21
C VAL A 351 10.96 -0.03 1.87
N HIS A 352 10.90 0.10 3.20
CA HIS A 352 11.47 1.25 3.92
C HIS A 352 12.99 1.35 3.70
N GLU A 353 13.72 0.24 3.79
CA GLU A 353 15.15 0.20 3.52
C GLU A 353 15.48 0.63 2.08
N LEU A 354 14.66 0.20 1.10
CA LEU A 354 14.81 0.65 -0.29
C LEU A 354 14.55 2.15 -0.43
N LEU A 355 13.52 2.69 0.24
CA LEU A 355 13.23 4.12 0.25
C LEU A 355 14.39 4.94 0.85
N ASP A 356 15.08 4.43 1.86
CA ASP A 356 16.30 5.06 2.40
C ASP A 356 17.41 5.12 1.34
N GLN A 357 17.58 4.07 0.53
CA GLN A 357 18.57 4.10 -0.56
C GLN A 357 18.16 5.06 -1.68
N VAL A 358 16.87 5.18 -1.98
CA VAL A 358 16.35 6.20 -2.91
C VAL A 358 16.63 7.61 -2.39
N ARG A 359 16.42 7.88 -1.09
CA ARG A 359 16.79 9.16 -0.46
C ARG A 359 18.29 9.44 -0.59
N LYS A 360 19.12 8.47 -0.21
CA LYS A 360 20.58 8.58 -0.31
C LYS A 360 21.04 8.89 -1.74
N ALA A 361 20.48 8.22 -2.74
CA ALA A 361 20.77 8.48 -4.14
C ALA A 361 20.36 9.91 -4.56
N GLY A 362 19.16 10.36 -4.15
CA GLY A 362 18.65 11.71 -4.43
C GLY A 362 19.42 12.83 -3.75
N GLU A 363 19.94 12.62 -2.54
CA GLU A 363 20.74 13.56 -1.77
C GLU A 363 22.17 13.70 -2.31
N THR A 364 22.80 12.55 -2.63
CA THR A 364 24.18 12.52 -3.10
C THR A 364 24.33 12.79 -4.60
N GLY A 365 23.26 12.57 -5.38
CA GLY A 365 23.31 12.58 -6.84
C GLY A 365 24.12 11.42 -7.44
N ALA A 366 24.46 10.41 -6.64
CA ALA A 366 25.24 9.26 -7.04
C ALA A 366 24.36 7.99 -7.10
N THR A 367 24.72 7.04 -7.98
CA THR A 367 24.12 5.72 -7.99
C THR A 367 24.53 4.95 -6.73
N VAL A 368 23.55 4.38 -6.04
CA VAL A 368 23.73 3.51 -4.89
C VAL A 368 23.68 2.06 -5.34
N ARG A 369 24.69 1.28 -5.01
CA ARG A 369 24.69 -0.18 -5.18
C ARG A 369 24.07 -0.84 -3.96
N LEU A 370 23.24 -1.83 -4.22
CA LEU A 370 22.53 -2.59 -3.19
C LEU A 370 23.22 -3.95 -3.03
N GLU A 371 23.44 -4.35 -1.78
CA GLU A 371 24.05 -5.65 -1.49
C GLU A 371 23.12 -6.81 -1.89
N PRO A 372 23.65 -7.94 -2.42
CA PRO A 372 22.86 -9.14 -2.68
C PRO A 372 22.30 -9.68 -1.34
N GLY A 373 21.00 -9.66 -1.17
CA GLY A 373 20.35 -10.12 0.08
C GLY A 373 19.12 -9.29 0.48
N TYR A 374 18.82 -8.23 -0.24
CA TYR A 374 17.52 -7.57 -0.17
C TYR A 374 16.44 -8.55 -0.70
N THR A 375 16.02 -9.49 0.14
CA THR A 375 14.91 -10.41 -0.17
C THR A 375 13.62 -9.81 0.36
N VAL A 376 12.66 -9.62 -0.54
CA VAL A 376 11.27 -9.23 -0.26
C VAL A 376 10.43 -10.48 -0.07
#